data_3c73187e6572f795d4ad457f34d35d56
#
_entry.id   3c73187e6572f795d4ad457f34d35d56
#
_cell.length_a   1.000
_cell.length_b   1.000
_cell.length_c   1.000
_cell.angle_alpha   90.00
_cell.angle_beta   90.00
_cell.angle_gamma   90.00
#
_symmetry.space_group_name_H-M   'P 1'
#
loop_
_entity.id
_entity.type
_entity.pdbx_description
1 polymer ?
#
loop_
_entity_poly.entity_id
_entity_poly.type
_entity_poly.pdbx_seq_one_letter_code
_entity_poly.pdbx_strand_id
1 'polypeptide(L)'
;MKFNINKITFMTAVAVLLFAFSACKNDKKAEDKSAETKTAGKEEAPHEEETPTIATLTEEQIKTVGIQLGTIEHKELTATIKANGNLKVPNNNKANATSLYGGVIRTLKVQIGDYVRKGQVIATIANPQFIQLQEEYLSTASRITFAEQELARQKELNEGNAGAKKNLQSATAELSSLRTRRASLQQQIQLMGINPGSVSNGNLKSALVVTSPLNGTVSNVFAKIGSYVDVSSPVIEIVDNSSLHLDLQVFEKDLPQVKVGQTIHFTLTNNPTAEYDATVFSIGSSFENESKTIAVHCRVNGNKSGLIDGMNITGIVILSNVTTPAVPNYAI
;
A
#
# COMPACT_ATOMS: atom_id res chain seq x y z
N MET A 1 -39.54 -34.09 -0.82
CA MET A 1 -39.23 -33.57 0.49
C MET A 1 -38.36 -34.61 1.22
N LYS A 2 -37.01 -34.48 1.05
CA LYS A 2 -36.03 -35.36 1.73
C LYS A 2 -35.23 -34.49 2.68
N PHE A 3 -35.46 -34.62 3.95
CA PHE A 3 -34.73 -33.95 5.04
C PHE A 3 -33.35 -34.56 5.18
N ASN A 4 -32.32 -33.76 5.20
CA ASN A 4 -30.92 -34.16 5.26
C ASN A 4 -30.48 -34.22 6.74
N ILE A 5 -30.42 -35.44 7.30
CA ILE A 5 -30.16 -35.77 8.72
C ILE A 5 -28.68 -35.55 9.13
N ASN A 6 -27.79 -35.25 8.20
CA ASN A 6 -26.34 -35.17 8.48
C ASN A 6 -25.81 -33.85 9.08
N LYS A 7 -26.66 -32.83 9.31
CA LYS A 7 -26.23 -31.56 9.94
C LYS A 7 -26.43 -31.51 11.47
N ILE A 8 -27.23 -32.41 12.03
CA ILE A 8 -27.55 -32.38 13.47
C ILE A 8 -26.51 -33.14 14.29
N THR A 9 -25.90 -34.19 13.75
CA THR A 9 -24.87 -34.98 14.43
C THR A 9 -23.50 -34.30 14.53
N PHE A 10 -23.23 -33.26 13.72
CA PHE A 10 -21.94 -32.52 13.78
C PHE A 10 -21.94 -31.41 14.86
N MET A 11 -23.11 -30.90 15.22
CA MET A 11 -23.24 -29.85 16.24
C MET A 11 -23.22 -30.36 17.69
N THR A 12 -23.54 -31.63 17.92
CA THR A 12 -23.48 -32.24 19.26
C THR A 12 -22.09 -32.75 19.63
N ALA A 13 -21.23 -33.06 18.66
CA ALA A 13 -19.84 -33.48 18.90
C ALA A 13 -18.90 -32.33 19.31
N VAL A 14 -19.18 -31.09 18.91
CA VAL A 14 -18.38 -29.89 19.26
C VAL A 14 -18.72 -29.37 20.67
N ALA A 15 -19.92 -29.59 21.16
CA ALA A 15 -20.35 -29.16 22.51
C ALA A 15 -19.79 -30.00 23.66
N VAL A 16 -19.37 -31.26 23.41
CA VAL A 16 -18.82 -32.15 24.44
C VAL A 16 -17.29 -31.95 24.64
N LEU A 17 -16.58 -31.35 23.69
CA LEU A 17 -15.12 -31.16 23.79
C LEU A 17 -14.71 -29.87 24.54
N LEU A 18 -15.64 -29.00 24.93
CA LEU A 18 -15.38 -27.73 25.63
C LEU A 18 -15.55 -27.79 27.17
N PHE A 19 -15.85 -28.97 27.75
CA PHE A 19 -16.08 -29.09 29.19
C PHE A 19 -14.97 -29.80 29.98
N ALA A 20 -13.81 -30.11 29.37
CA ALA A 20 -12.77 -30.94 30.03
C ALA A 20 -11.52 -30.12 30.50
N PHE A 21 -11.54 -28.79 30.55
CA PHE A 21 -10.41 -28.00 31.04
C PHE A 21 -10.81 -26.97 32.10
N SER A 22 -11.36 -27.47 33.22
CA SER A 22 -11.60 -26.63 34.40
C SER A 22 -11.59 -27.47 35.67
N ALA A 23 -10.42 -27.90 36.10
CA ALA A 23 -10.22 -28.35 37.50
C ALA A 23 -8.73 -28.49 37.79
N CYS A 24 -8.12 -27.45 38.37
CA CYS A 24 -7.06 -27.55 39.38
C CYS A 24 -6.76 -26.17 39.94
N LYS A 25 -7.55 -25.80 40.91
CA LYS A 25 -7.27 -24.73 41.86
C LYS A 25 -7.03 -25.42 43.18
N ASN A 26 -5.87 -25.26 43.78
CA ASN A 26 -5.63 -25.75 45.16
C ASN A 26 -5.05 -24.60 45.97
N ASP A 27 -5.94 -24.04 46.79
CA ASP A 27 -5.63 -23.19 47.92
C ASP A 27 -5.06 -24.09 49.04
N LYS A 28 -4.07 -23.61 49.76
CA LYS A 28 -3.88 -23.92 51.17
C LYS A 28 -3.41 -22.74 51.94
N LYS A 29 -4.29 -22.31 52.78
CA LYS A 29 -4.17 -21.34 53.89
C LYS A 29 -4.00 -22.10 55.19
N ALA A 30 -3.28 -21.44 56.05
CA ALA A 30 -3.47 -21.39 57.52
C ALA A 30 -2.68 -22.32 58.45
N GLU A 31 -1.99 -21.60 59.36
CA GLU A 31 -2.14 -21.61 60.82
C GLU A 31 -1.60 -22.86 61.53
N ASP A 32 -0.91 -22.78 62.57
CA ASP A 32 -0.62 -21.92 63.73
C ASP A 32 0.21 -22.76 64.75
N LYS A 33 0.96 -22.03 65.60
CA LYS A 33 1.36 -22.38 66.98
C LYS A 33 2.53 -23.31 67.30
N SER A 34 3.49 -22.64 67.80
CA SER A 34 4.04 -22.62 69.18
C SER A 34 5.04 -23.68 69.62
N ALA A 35 6.05 -23.12 70.14
CA ALA A 35 6.72 -23.39 71.42
C ALA A 35 8.05 -24.19 71.39
N GLU A 36 9.07 -23.44 71.78
CA GLU A 36 10.15 -23.78 72.76
C GLU A 36 11.10 -24.94 72.44
N THR A 37 12.37 -24.80 72.42
CA THR A 37 13.35 -24.37 73.39
C THR A 37 14.76 -24.83 73.00
N LYS A 38 15.73 -23.88 73.07
CA LYS A 38 17.16 -24.08 73.40
C LYS A 38 18.04 -24.99 72.51
N THR A 39 19.12 -24.58 71.93
CA THR A 39 20.42 -24.32 72.52
C THR A 39 21.49 -24.09 71.45
N ALA A 40 22.23 -23.05 71.58
CA ALA A 40 23.62 -22.79 71.19
C ALA A 40 24.25 -23.56 70.05
N GLY A 41 24.60 -22.82 69.05
CA GLY A 41 25.57 -23.14 67.99
C GLY A 41 25.87 -21.86 67.24
N LYS A 42 26.94 -21.15 67.69
CA LYS A 42 27.47 -19.98 67.08
C LYS A 42 28.22 -20.45 65.79
N GLU A 43 27.59 -20.24 64.65
CA GLU A 43 28.25 -20.32 63.39
C GLU A 43 28.12 -18.95 62.73
N GLU A 44 29.26 -18.29 62.62
CA GLU A 44 29.44 -16.98 61.95
C GLU A 44 29.04 -17.15 60.50
N ALA A 45 28.01 -16.40 60.07
CA ALA A 45 27.75 -16.13 58.67
C ALA A 45 28.97 -15.40 58.04
N PRO A 46 29.37 -15.75 56.84
CA PRO A 46 30.44 -14.99 56.19
C PRO A 46 29.88 -13.58 55.90
N HIS A 47 30.54 -12.60 56.44
CA HIS A 47 30.43 -11.23 56.01
C HIS A 47 30.75 -11.19 54.54
N GLU A 48 29.79 -10.90 53.65
CA GLU A 48 30.09 -10.37 52.34
C GLU A 48 30.86 -9.04 52.62
N GLU A 49 32.16 -9.08 52.42
CA GLU A 49 32.99 -7.89 52.30
C GLU A 49 32.46 -7.14 51.09
N GLU A 50 31.67 -6.07 51.32
CA GLU A 50 31.43 -5.04 50.32
C GLU A 50 32.81 -4.61 49.82
N THR A 51 33.13 -4.99 48.59
CA THR A 51 34.39 -4.54 47.95
C THR A 51 34.36 -3.02 47.94
N PRO A 52 35.34 -2.34 48.54
CA PRO A 52 35.34 -0.89 48.63
C PRO A 52 35.31 -0.31 47.22
N THR A 53 34.26 0.42 46.90
CA THR A 53 34.10 1.16 45.66
C THR A 53 35.09 2.29 45.48
N ILE A 54 35.96 2.52 46.49
CA ILE A 54 36.97 3.57 46.52
C ILE A 54 38.36 2.94 46.60
N ALA A 55 39.14 3.10 45.55
CA ALA A 55 40.58 2.73 45.55
C ALA A 55 41.40 3.95 45.93
N THR A 56 42.20 3.82 47.01
CA THR A 56 43.18 4.82 47.42
C THR A 56 44.52 4.50 46.79
N LEU A 57 45.03 5.38 45.93
CA LEU A 57 46.31 5.24 45.26
C LEU A 57 47.34 6.17 45.95
N THR A 58 48.56 5.68 46.15
CA THR A 58 49.70 6.50 46.62
C THR A 58 50.29 7.31 45.45
N GLU A 59 50.98 8.43 45.77
CA GLU A 59 51.60 9.25 44.72
C GLU A 59 52.62 8.47 43.86
N GLU A 60 53.33 7.49 44.46
CA GLU A 60 54.25 6.64 43.74
C GLU A 60 53.55 5.68 42.78
N GLN A 61 52.40 5.15 43.15
CA GLN A 61 51.56 4.31 42.32
C GLN A 61 50.98 5.11 41.12
N ILE A 62 50.48 6.33 41.38
CA ILE A 62 50.00 7.24 40.35
C ILE A 62 51.09 7.56 39.33
N LYS A 63 52.32 7.86 39.76
CA LYS A 63 53.45 8.12 38.88
C LYS A 63 53.87 6.91 38.09
N THR A 64 53.88 5.73 38.71
CA THR A 64 54.35 4.46 38.07
C THR A 64 53.37 4.02 36.99
N VAL A 65 52.07 4.21 37.16
CA VAL A 65 51.02 3.85 36.20
C VAL A 65 50.77 4.96 35.19
N GLY A 66 51.34 6.16 35.39
CA GLY A 66 51.20 7.31 34.48
C GLY A 66 49.80 7.96 34.47
N ILE A 67 49.08 7.85 35.58
CA ILE A 67 47.75 8.51 35.71
C ILE A 67 47.94 10.02 35.71
N GLN A 68 47.23 10.71 34.81
CA GLN A 68 47.20 12.14 34.71
C GLN A 68 45.77 12.63 34.92
N LEU A 69 45.65 13.68 35.73
CA LEU A 69 44.35 14.35 35.89
C LEU A 69 44.12 15.29 34.72
N GLY A 70 42.97 15.16 34.08
CA GLY A 70 42.53 16.02 33.00
C GLY A 70 41.32 16.86 33.40
N THR A 71 41.03 17.86 32.62
CA THR A 71 39.82 18.67 32.77
C THR A 71 38.71 18.16 31.88
N ILE A 72 37.48 18.24 32.35
CA ILE A 72 36.29 17.96 31.52
C ILE A 72 36.16 19.11 30.52
N GLU A 73 36.26 18.80 29.26
CA GLU A 73 36.09 19.74 28.15
C GLU A 73 34.64 19.76 27.70
N HIS A 74 34.15 20.96 27.36
CA HIS A 74 32.86 21.08 26.69
C HIS A 74 33.09 20.97 25.18
N LYS A 75 32.52 19.92 24.56
CA LYS A 75 32.61 19.71 23.11
C LYS A 75 31.23 19.82 22.46
N GLU A 76 31.20 20.46 21.30
CA GLU A 76 30.02 20.39 20.44
C GLU A 76 29.95 18.99 19.80
N LEU A 77 28.95 18.23 20.19
CA LEU A 77 28.65 16.93 19.60
C LEU A 77 27.37 17.06 18.79
N THR A 78 27.40 16.51 17.59
CA THR A 78 26.19 16.40 16.75
C THR A 78 25.35 15.24 17.28
N ALA A 79 24.23 15.58 17.90
CA ALA A 79 23.25 14.56 18.28
C ALA A 79 22.61 13.94 17.03
N THR A 80 22.45 12.63 17.02
CA THR A 80 21.85 11.91 15.91
C THR A 80 20.79 10.92 16.39
N ILE A 81 19.75 10.72 15.59
CA ILE A 81 18.77 9.65 15.79
C ILE A 81 18.96 8.62 14.69
N LYS A 82 19.19 7.37 15.06
CA LYS A 82 19.18 6.26 14.12
C LYS A 82 17.77 5.69 14.01
N ALA A 83 17.26 5.60 12.81
CA ALA A 83 15.94 5.06 12.53
C ALA A 83 15.98 4.19 11.28
N ASN A 84 15.14 3.16 11.25
CA ASN A 84 14.95 2.33 10.07
C ASN A 84 13.79 2.90 9.24
N GLY A 85 13.74 2.53 7.97
CA GLY A 85 12.69 2.94 7.08
C GLY A 85 12.72 2.16 5.79
N ASN A 86 11.91 2.59 4.85
CA ASN A 86 11.88 2.02 3.52
C ASN A 86 11.66 3.10 2.46
N LEU A 87 12.15 2.82 1.29
CA LEU A 87 11.85 3.63 0.11
C LEU A 87 10.44 3.32 -0.36
N LYS A 88 9.64 4.35 -0.62
CA LYS A 88 8.28 4.22 -1.13
C LYS A 88 8.03 5.12 -2.31
N VAL A 89 7.24 4.63 -3.24
CA VAL A 89 6.66 5.43 -4.31
C VAL A 89 5.25 5.86 -3.89
N PRO A 90 4.90 7.16 -4.02
CA PRO A 90 3.55 7.63 -3.71
C PRO A 90 2.48 6.90 -4.51
N ASN A 91 1.28 6.74 -3.94
CA ASN A 91 0.19 6.01 -4.60
C ASN A 91 -0.26 6.62 -5.93
N ASN A 92 -0.05 7.93 -6.15
CA ASN A 92 -0.32 8.59 -7.43
C ASN A 92 0.73 8.27 -8.52
N ASN A 93 1.84 7.65 -8.16
CA ASN A 93 2.89 7.16 -9.05
C ASN A 93 2.92 5.64 -9.17
N LYS A 94 1.90 4.96 -8.62
CA LYS A 94 1.63 3.53 -8.83
C LYS A 94 0.29 3.39 -9.51
N ALA A 95 0.18 2.46 -10.43
CA ALA A 95 -1.09 2.20 -11.08
C ALA A 95 -1.26 0.74 -11.48
N ASN A 96 -2.47 0.26 -11.30
CA ASN A 96 -2.91 -0.99 -11.86
C ASN A 96 -3.52 -0.73 -13.25
N ALA A 97 -2.99 -1.35 -14.28
CA ALA A 97 -3.67 -1.38 -15.56
C ALA A 97 -4.76 -2.46 -15.52
N THR A 98 -6.00 -2.02 -15.54
CA THR A 98 -7.20 -2.86 -15.50
C THR A 98 -7.97 -2.71 -16.81
N SER A 99 -8.90 -3.62 -17.07
CA SER A 99 -9.87 -3.48 -18.16
C SER A 99 -11.19 -2.98 -17.61
N LEU A 100 -11.86 -2.10 -18.34
CA LEU A 100 -13.23 -1.67 -18.02
C LEU A 100 -14.29 -2.73 -18.31
N TYR A 101 -13.91 -3.80 -19.01
CA TYR A 101 -14.80 -4.92 -19.38
C TYR A 101 -14.07 -6.24 -19.14
N GLY A 102 -14.79 -7.22 -18.63
CA GLY A 102 -14.26 -8.59 -18.51
C GLY A 102 -14.03 -9.24 -19.87
N GLY A 103 -13.13 -10.22 -19.88
CA GLY A 103 -12.87 -11.02 -21.08
C GLY A 103 -11.60 -11.85 -20.98
N VAL A 104 -11.28 -12.55 -22.07
CA VAL A 104 -10.11 -13.42 -22.14
C VAL A 104 -8.91 -12.66 -22.70
N ILE A 105 -7.77 -12.73 -22.02
CA ILE A 105 -6.50 -12.17 -22.50
C ILE A 105 -6.08 -12.90 -23.77
N ARG A 106 -6.01 -12.19 -24.89
CA ARG A 106 -5.51 -12.70 -26.17
C ARG A 106 -4.02 -12.52 -26.35
N THR A 107 -3.53 -11.32 -26.00
CA THR A 107 -2.10 -11.02 -26.08
C THR A 107 -1.66 -10.27 -24.84
N LEU A 108 -0.44 -10.52 -24.41
CA LEU A 108 0.27 -9.79 -23.37
C LEU A 108 1.61 -9.37 -23.96
N LYS A 109 1.89 -8.07 -24.01
CA LYS A 109 3.03 -7.50 -24.75
C LYS A 109 4.16 -7.03 -23.85
N VAL A 110 4.03 -7.21 -22.55
CA VAL A 110 4.97 -6.73 -21.55
C VAL A 110 5.33 -7.81 -20.55
N GLN A 111 6.51 -7.68 -19.95
CA GLN A 111 7.04 -8.55 -18.91
C GLN A 111 7.42 -7.70 -17.69
N ILE A 112 7.66 -8.38 -16.55
CA ILE A 112 8.18 -7.74 -15.36
C ILE A 112 9.55 -7.10 -15.69
N GLY A 113 9.73 -5.85 -15.30
CA GLY A 113 10.92 -5.06 -15.56
C GLY A 113 10.88 -4.19 -16.83
N ASP A 114 9.89 -4.39 -17.71
CA ASP A 114 9.74 -3.56 -18.90
C ASP A 114 9.32 -2.13 -18.53
N TYR A 115 9.94 -1.15 -19.19
CA TYR A 115 9.48 0.23 -19.09
C TYR A 115 8.35 0.49 -20.09
N VAL A 116 7.24 1.03 -19.61
CA VAL A 116 6.05 1.36 -20.42
C VAL A 116 5.75 2.87 -20.37
N ARG A 117 5.20 3.39 -21.46
CA ARG A 117 4.74 4.78 -21.54
C ARG A 117 3.23 4.85 -21.37
N LYS A 118 2.75 5.95 -20.82
CA LYS A 118 1.31 6.23 -20.74
C LYS A 118 0.65 6.10 -22.12
N GLY A 119 -0.45 5.33 -22.20
CA GLY A 119 -1.15 5.02 -23.44
C GLY A 119 -0.56 3.85 -24.24
N GLN A 120 0.59 3.30 -23.86
CA GLN A 120 1.17 2.14 -24.53
C GLN A 120 0.27 0.91 -24.34
N VAL A 121 0.06 0.13 -25.41
CA VAL A 121 -0.74 -1.08 -25.37
C VAL A 121 0.02 -2.19 -24.65
N ILE A 122 -0.58 -2.68 -23.57
CA ILE A 122 -0.06 -3.73 -22.69
C ILE A 122 -0.59 -5.09 -23.06
N ALA A 123 -1.91 -5.18 -23.23
CA ALA A 123 -2.61 -6.42 -23.50
C ALA A 123 -3.81 -6.19 -24.43
N THR A 124 -4.33 -7.27 -25.01
CA THR A 124 -5.62 -7.26 -25.68
C THR A 124 -6.55 -8.27 -25.00
N ILE A 125 -7.79 -7.85 -24.80
CA ILE A 125 -8.85 -8.66 -24.16
C ILE A 125 -9.95 -8.88 -25.18
N ALA A 126 -10.39 -10.13 -25.36
CA ALA A 126 -11.50 -10.49 -26.23
C ALA A 126 -12.74 -10.84 -25.42
N ASN A 127 -13.89 -10.33 -25.87
CA ASN A 127 -15.20 -10.67 -25.33
C ASN A 127 -16.26 -10.54 -26.43
N PRO A 128 -17.10 -11.55 -26.66
CA PRO A 128 -18.20 -11.48 -27.62
C PRO A 128 -19.16 -10.31 -27.40
N GLN A 129 -19.32 -9.86 -26.15
CA GLN A 129 -20.18 -8.72 -25.79
C GLN A 129 -19.74 -7.42 -26.49
N PHE A 130 -18.46 -7.29 -26.86
CA PHE A 130 -17.98 -6.12 -27.62
C PHE A 130 -18.60 -6.02 -29.00
N ILE A 131 -18.79 -7.17 -29.65
CA ILE A 131 -19.47 -7.25 -30.95
C ILE A 131 -20.95 -6.89 -30.78
N GLN A 132 -21.61 -7.45 -29.78
CA GLN A 132 -23.04 -7.22 -29.52
C GLN A 132 -23.37 -5.73 -29.31
N LEU A 133 -22.57 -5.01 -28.53
CA LEU A 133 -22.77 -3.57 -28.32
C LEU A 133 -22.64 -2.76 -29.63
N GLN A 134 -21.67 -3.12 -30.48
CA GLN A 134 -21.48 -2.45 -31.76
C GLN A 134 -22.60 -2.79 -32.75
N GLU A 135 -23.08 -4.04 -32.77
CA GLU A 135 -24.23 -4.47 -33.56
C GLU A 135 -25.50 -3.72 -33.14
N GLU A 136 -25.76 -3.62 -31.83
CA GLU A 136 -26.92 -2.89 -31.30
C GLU A 136 -26.85 -1.40 -31.68
N TYR A 137 -25.67 -0.79 -31.65
CA TYR A 137 -25.48 0.59 -32.08
C TYR A 137 -25.84 0.80 -33.55
N LEU A 138 -25.38 -0.08 -34.44
CA LEU A 138 -25.70 -0.04 -35.87
C LEU A 138 -27.18 -0.30 -36.13
N SER A 139 -27.76 -1.30 -35.48
CA SER A 139 -29.18 -1.62 -35.58
C SER A 139 -30.04 -0.45 -35.11
N THR A 140 -29.70 0.18 -33.99
CA THR A 140 -30.40 1.36 -33.48
C THR A 140 -30.31 2.54 -34.47
N ALA A 141 -29.17 2.74 -35.12
CA ALA A 141 -29.01 3.76 -36.15
C ALA A 141 -29.98 3.53 -37.34
N SER A 142 -30.12 2.29 -37.80
CA SER A 142 -31.06 1.93 -38.87
C SER A 142 -32.54 2.13 -38.44
N ARG A 143 -32.85 1.80 -37.18
CA ARG A 143 -34.20 2.02 -36.62
C ARG A 143 -34.52 3.52 -36.49
N ILE A 144 -33.55 4.38 -36.18
CA ILE A 144 -33.72 5.83 -36.17
C ILE A 144 -34.13 6.35 -37.55
N THR A 145 -33.45 5.89 -38.61
CA THR A 145 -33.77 6.30 -39.98
C THR A 145 -35.20 5.90 -40.34
N PHE A 146 -35.65 4.71 -39.96
CA PHE A 146 -37.07 4.29 -40.15
C PHE A 146 -38.03 5.15 -39.31
N ALA A 147 -37.71 5.41 -38.05
CA ALA A 147 -38.57 6.22 -37.16
C ALA A 147 -38.67 7.69 -37.63
N GLU A 148 -37.60 8.25 -38.24
CA GLU A 148 -37.59 9.58 -38.85
C GLU A 148 -38.54 9.64 -40.05
N GLN A 149 -38.54 8.62 -40.90
CA GLN A 149 -39.46 8.51 -42.03
C GLN A 149 -40.90 8.38 -41.56
N GLU A 150 -41.15 7.56 -40.52
CA GLU A 150 -42.47 7.39 -39.94
C GLU A 150 -42.99 8.68 -39.31
N LEU A 151 -42.14 9.39 -38.56
CA LEU A 151 -42.51 10.71 -38.00
C LEU A 151 -42.86 11.71 -39.09
N ALA A 152 -42.09 11.75 -40.16
CA ALA A 152 -42.37 12.64 -41.31
C ALA A 152 -43.74 12.29 -41.91
N ARG A 153 -44.03 11.02 -42.17
CA ARG A 153 -45.31 10.56 -42.66
C ARG A 153 -46.50 10.90 -41.72
N GLN A 154 -46.38 10.67 -40.43
CA GLN A 154 -47.40 10.99 -39.45
C GLN A 154 -47.65 12.51 -39.32
N LYS A 155 -46.58 13.31 -39.53
CA LYS A 155 -46.68 14.76 -39.56
C LYS A 155 -47.50 15.26 -40.77
N GLU A 156 -47.20 14.78 -41.96
CA GLU A 156 -47.95 15.09 -43.19
C GLU A 156 -49.43 14.70 -43.08
N LEU A 157 -49.74 13.50 -42.57
CA LEU A 157 -51.11 13.04 -42.36
C LEU A 157 -51.88 13.90 -41.34
N ASN A 158 -51.20 14.33 -40.28
CA ASN A 158 -51.80 15.18 -39.25
C ASN A 158 -52.09 16.60 -39.78
N GLU A 159 -51.18 17.18 -40.54
CA GLU A 159 -51.33 18.48 -41.22
C GLU A 159 -52.50 18.45 -42.24
N GLY A 160 -52.66 17.29 -42.94
CA GLY A 160 -53.77 17.06 -43.85
C GLY A 160 -55.10 16.67 -43.17
N ASN A 161 -55.20 16.75 -41.83
CA ASN A 161 -56.36 16.34 -41.04
C ASN A 161 -56.80 14.86 -41.25
N ALA A 162 -55.91 14.01 -41.78
CA ALA A 162 -56.15 12.59 -42.06
C ALA A 162 -55.54 11.66 -41.00
N GLY A 163 -54.66 12.20 -40.09
CA GLY A 163 -53.92 11.44 -39.09
C GLY A 163 -54.37 11.76 -37.65
N ALA A 164 -54.38 10.73 -36.80
CA ALA A 164 -54.62 10.90 -35.37
C ALA A 164 -53.44 11.57 -34.66
N LYS A 165 -53.67 12.62 -33.90
CA LYS A 165 -52.64 13.30 -33.09
C LYS A 165 -51.85 12.33 -32.18
N LYS A 166 -52.53 11.27 -31.70
CA LYS A 166 -51.90 10.19 -30.89
C LYS A 166 -50.77 9.52 -31.65
N ASN A 167 -50.94 9.24 -32.96
CA ASN A 167 -49.92 8.57 -33.78
C ASN A 167 -48.68 9.46 -33.97
N LEU A 168 -48.87 10.76 -34.19
CA LEU A 168 -47.78 11.72 -34.27
C LEU A 168 -47.01 11.80 -32.94
N GLN A 169 -47.72 11.84 -31.82
CA GLN A 169 -47.11 11.84 -30.51
C GLN A 169 -46.30 10.53 -30.25
N SER A 170 -46.88 9.37 -30.63
CA SER A 170 -46.20 8.08 -30.49
C SER A 170 -44.92 7.98 -31.36
N ALA A 171 -44.97 8.43 -32.61
CA ALA A 171 -43.82 8.45 -33.51
C ALA A 171 -42.73 9.39 -32.99
N THR A 172 -43.13 10.56 -32.43
CA THR A 172 -42.17 11.50 -31.81
C THR A 172 -41.46 10.88 -30.60
N ALA A 173 -42.25 10.21 -29.71
CA ALA A 173 -41.74 9.57 -28.52
C ALA A 173 -40.76 8.38 -28.86
N GLU A 174 -41.11 7.57 -29.86
CA GLU A 174 -40.30 6.45 -30.33
C GLU A 174 -38.95 6.96 -30.89
N LEU A 175 -38.98 7.98 -31.75
CA LEU A 175 -37.76 8.58 -32.28
C LEU A 175 -36.87 9.14 -31.16
N SER A 176 -37.44 9.81 -30.18
CA SER A 176 -36.74 10.34 -29.03
C SER A 176 -36.08 9.23 -28.21
N SER A 177 -36.80 8.12 -27.95
CA SER A 177 -36.33 6.95 -27.24
C SER A 177 -35.13 6.31 -27.97
N LEU A 178 -35.25 6.11 -29.29
CA LEU A 178 -34.15 5.52 -30.09
C LEU A 178 -32.89 6.41 -30.14
N ARG A 179 -33.10 7.74 -30.22
CA ARG A 179 -31.95 8.69 -30.16
C ARG A 179 -31.24 8.63 -28.83
N THR A 180 -31.99 8.56 -27.73
CA THR A 180 -31.42 8.37 -26.38
C THR A 180 -30.64 7.04 -26.28
N ARG A 181 -31.22 5.95 -26.79
CA ARG A 181 -30.56 4.62 -26.80
C ARG A 181 -29.25 4.68 -27.59
N ARG A 182 -29.26 5.26 -28.80
CA ARG A 182 -28.06 5.42 -29.62
C ARG A 182 -26.99 6.24 -28.91
N ALA A 183 -27.36 7.34 -28.24
CA ALA A 183 -26.43 8.17 -27.48
C ALA A 183 -25.79 7.37 -26.34
N SER A 184 -26.55 6.57 -25.60
CA SER A 184 -26.04 5.69 -24.55
C SER A 184 -25.05 4.64 -25.10
N LEU A 185 -25.41 3.97 -26.20
CA LEU A 185 -24.52 2.99 -26.85
C LEU A 185 -23.24 3.65 -27.39
N GLN A 186 -23.36 4.86 -27.93
CA GLN A 186 -22.21 5.63 -28.39
C GLN A 186 -21.22 5.90 -27.24
N GLN A 187 -21.70 6.30 -26.07
CA GLN A 187 -20.86 6.50 -24.90
C GLN A 187 -20.20 5.20 -24.45
N GLN A 188 -20.92 4.08 -24.41
CA GLN A 188 -20.35 2.77 -24.06
C GLN A 188 -19.24 2.36 -25.02
N ILE A 189 -19.43 2.54 -26.34
CA ILE A 189 -18.43 2.24 -27.37
C ILE A 189 -17.20 3.14 -27.21
N GLN A 190 -17.38 4.43 -26.88
CA GLN A 190 -16.27 5.34 -26.60
C GLN A 190 -15.49 4.94 -25.35
N LEU A 191 -16.15 4.51 -24.27
CA LEU A 191 -15.51 3.97 -23.07
C LEU A 191 -14.69 2.70 -23.36
N MET A 192 -15.08 1.93 -24.36
CA MET A 192 -14.30 0.79 -24.86
C MET A 192 -13.05 1.22 -25.65
N GLY A 193 -12.82 2.50 -25.87
CA GLY A 193 -11.74 3.02 -26.71
C GLY A 193 -11.97 2.85 -28.22
N ILE A 194 -13.20 2.56 -28.63
CA ILE A 194 -13.59 2.42 -30.03
C ILE A 194 -14.21 3.74 -30.50
N ASN A 195 -13.77 4.25 -31.65
CA ASN A 195 -14.43 5.40 -32.28
C ASN A 195 -15.78 4.95 -32.89
N PRO A 196 -16.94 5.47 -32.40
CA PRO A 196 -18.24 5.09 -32.92
C PRO A 196 -18.41 5.36 -34.41
N GLY A 197 -17.74 6.41 -34.94
CA GLY A 197 -17.78 6.73 -36.37
C GLY A 197 -17.06 5.70 -37.28
N SER A 198 -16.20 4.86 -36.69
CA SER A 198 -15.50 3.78 -37.42
C SER A 198 -16.22 2.44 -37.37
N VAL A 199 -17.29 2.33 -36.59
CA VAL A 199 -18.07 1.08 -36.44
C VAL A 199 -18.94 0.88 -37.68
N SER A 200 -18.77 -0.26 -38.34
CA SER A 200 -19.53 -0.69 -39.52
C SER A 200 -19.67 -2.20 -39.53
N ASN A 201 -20.57 -2.73 -40.33
CA ASN A 201 -20.80 -4.18 -40.47
C ASN A 201 -19.53 -4.97 -40.85
N GLY A 202 -18.58 -4.33 -41.56
CA GLY A 202 -17.31 -4.96 -41.93
C GLY A 202 -16.16 -4.71 -40.95
N ASN A 203 -16.35 -3.91 -39.88
CA ASN A 203 -15.27 -3.49 -38.96
C ASN A 203 -15.71 -3.54 -37.49
N LEU A 204 -16.29 -4.69 -37.09
CA LEU A 204 -16.62 -4.94 -35.69
C LEU A 204 -15.36 -5.39 -34.92
N LYS A 205 -15.11 -4.78 -33.76
CA LYS A 205 -13.98 -5.12 -32.92
C LYS A 205 -14.38 -6.19 -31.91
N SER A 206 -13.71 -7.34 -31.94
CA SER A 206 -13.90 -8.44 -31.00
C SER A 206 -12.97 -8.38 -29.80
N ALA A 207 -11.96 -7.50 -29.85
CA ALA A 207 -10.96 -7.34 -28.80
C ALA A 207 -10.70 -5.87 -28.51
N LEU A 208 -10.48 -5.55 -27.24
CA LEU A 208 -10.11 -4.24 -26.74
C LEU A 208 -8.67 -4.24 -26.29
N VAL A 209 -8.07 -3.07 -26.31
CA VAL A 209 -6.71 -2.85 -25.81
C VAL A 209 -6.75 -2.38 -24.36
N VAL A 210 -5.86 -2.95 -23.54
CA VAL A 210 -5.53 -2.43 -22.22
C VAL A 210 -4.25 -1.62 -22.37
N THR A 211 -4.27 -0.38 -21.90
CA THR A 211 -3.14 0.55 -22.02
C THR A 211 -2.60 0.95 -20.66
N SER A 212 -1.34 1.38 -20.63
CA SER A 212 -0.73 1.93 -19.43
C SER A 212 -1.34 3.26 -19.03
N PRO A 213 -1.78 3.46 -17.77
CA PRO A 213 -2.30 4.73 -17.29
C PRO A 213 -1.21 5.76 -16.99
N LEU A 214 0.04 5.34 -16.77
CA LEU A 214 1.18 6.20 -16.46
C LEU A 214 2.48 5.70 -17.14
N ASN A 215 3.54 6.50 -17.08
CA ASN A 215 4.88 6.07 -17.45
C ASN A 215 5.53 5.38 -16.26
N GLY A 216 6.20 4.24 -16.47
CA GLY A 216 6.88 3.55 -15.38
C GLY A 216 7.35 2.16 -15.77
N THR A 217 7.83 1.43 -14.78
CA THR A 217 8.31 0.06 -14.94
C THR A 217 7.25 -0.92 -14.44
N VAL A 218 7.04 -2.00 -15.17
CA VAL A 218 6.13 -3.09 -14.77
C VAL A 218 6.72 -3.79 -13.55
N SER A 219 6.06 -3.65 -12.40
CA SER A 219 6.46 -4.29 -11.14
C SER A 219 5.88 -5.70 -11.03
N ASN A 220 4.66 -5.89 -11.52
CA ASN A 220 3.99 -7.18 -11.43
C ASN A 220 3.10 -7.45 -12.65
N VAL A 221 2.97 -8.74 -13.02
CA VAL A 221 2.07 -9.23 -14.07
C VAL A 221 1.16 -10.28 -13.47
N PHE A 222 -0.12 -9.96 -13.35
CA PHE A 222 -1.13 -10.82 -12.72
C PHE A 222 -1.83 -11.72 -13.72
N ALA A 223 -2.03 -11.24 -14.96
CA ALA A 223 -2.78 -11.95 -15.99
C ALA A 223 -1.88 -12.84 -16.84
N LYS A 224 -2.47 -13.93 -17.36
CA LYS A 224 -1.82 -14.85 -18.30
C LYS A 224 -2.61 -14.89 -19.61
N ILE A 225 -1.94 -15.16 -20.73
CA ILE A 225 -2.61 -15.39 -22.01
C ILE A 225 -3.57 -16.57 -21.86
N GLY A 226 -4.82 -16.39 -22.29
CA GLY A 226 -5.89 -17.36 -22.16
C GLY A 226 -6.67 -17.30 -20.84
N SER A 227 -6.19 -16.55 -19.83
CA SER A 227 -6.97 -16.35 -18.60
C SER A 227 -8.11 -15.36 -18.81
N TYR A 228 -9.21 -15.57 -18.10
CA TYR A 228 -10.28 -14.59 -18.00
C TYR A 228 -9.92 -13.56 -16.91
N VAL A 229 -10.10 -12.28 -17.22
CA VAL A 229 -9.99 -11.17 -16.29
C VAL A 229 -11.33 -10.44 -16.23
N ASP A 230 -11.70 -9.95 -15.05
CA ASP A 230 -12.86 -9.10 -14.85
C ASP A 230 -12.45 -7.63 -14.61
N VAL A 231 -13.44 -6.79 -14.35
CA VAL A 231 -13.24 -5.34 -14.13
C VAL A 231 -12.42 -5.04 -12.88
N SER A 232 -12.46 -5.92 -11.87
CA SER A 232 -11.75 -5.77 -10.59
C SER A 232 -10.33 -6.33 -10.65
N SER A 233 -10.02 -7.17 -11.64
CA SER A 233 -8.74 -7.86 -11.74
C SER A 233 -7.70 -6.99 -12.47
N PRO A 234 -6.58 -6.63 -11.83
CA PRO A 234 -5.50 -5.95 -12.53
C PRO A 234 -4.81 -6.91 -13.51
N VAL A 235 -4.41 -6.39 -14.67
CA VAL A 235 -3.60 -7.10 -15.65
C VAL A 235 -2.13 -7.02 -15.27
N ILE A 236 -1.66 -5.81 -14.99
CA ILE A 236 -0.30 -5.52 -14.52
C ILE A 236 -0.32 -4.37 -13.51
N GLU A 237 0.74 -4.30 -12.71
CA GLU A 237 1.07 -3.16 -11.88
C GLU A 237 2.26 -2.40 -12.48
N ILE A 238 2.21 -1.08 -12.46
CA ILE A 238 3.23 -0.19 -12.99
C ILE A 238 3.64 0.79 -11.90
N VAL A 239 4.95 0.98 -11.73
CA VAL A 239 5.53 1.86 -10.71
C VAL A 239 6.46 2.87 -11.37
N ASP A 240 6.24 4.15 -11.09
CA ASP A 240 7.11 5.25 -11.49
C ASP A 240 8.06 5.64 -10.35
N ASN A 241 9.28 5.13 -10.38
CA ASN A 241 10.30 5.40 -9.36
C ASN A 241 10.85 6.84 -9.38
N SER A 242 10.43 7.70 -10.31
CA SER A 242 10.91 9.09 -10.38
C SER A 242 10.56 9.90 -9.14
N SER A 243 9.40 9.60 -8.53
CA SER A 243 8.86 10.27 -7.35
C SER A 243 9.16 9.53 -6.04
N LEU A 244 10.13 8.61 -6.06
CA LEU A 244 10.53 7.83 -4.90
C LEU A 244 10.94 8.74 -3.74
N HIS A 245 10.44 8.46 -2.55
CA HIS A 245 10.78 9.13 -1.29
C HIS A 245 11.12 8.08 -0.22
N LEU A 246 11.71 8.54 0.87
CA LEU A 246 12.05 7.73 2.02
C LEU A 246 11.00 7.92 3.11
N ASP A 247 10.43 6.84 3.61
CA ASP A 247 9.63 6.79 4.83
C ASP A 247 10.48 6.26 5.98
N LEU A 248 10.87 7.16 6.87
CA LEU A 248 11.67 6.85 8.05
C LEU A 248 10.76 6.62 9.25
N GLN A 249 10.93 5.52 9.96
CA GLN A 249 10.14 5.15 11.13
C GLN A 249 10.78 5.70 12.40
N VAL A 250 10.23 6.79 12.93
CA VAL A 250 10.75 7.46 14.12
C VAL A 250 9.89 7.13 15.33
N PHE A 251 10.52 6.77 16.45
CA PHE A 251 9.80 6.51 17.70
C PHE A 251 9.21 7.79 18.29
N GLU A 252 8.08 7.64 18.99
CA GLU A 252 7.37 8.76 19.66
C GLU A 252 8.29 9.62 20.52
N LYS A 253 9.18 9.01 21.30
CA LYS A 253 10.13 9.71 22.19
C LYS A 253 11.09 10.63 21.45
N ASP A 254 11.43 10.32 20.21
CA ASP A 254 12.42 11.01 19.39
C ASP A 254 11.76 12.06 18.46
N LEU A 255 10.45 11.96 18.26
CA LEU A 255 9.68 12.80 17.36
C LEU A 255 9.79 14.32 17.64
N PRO A 256 9.78 14.79 18.91
CA PRO A 256 9.91 16.22 19.19
C PRO A 256 11.20 16.87 18.68
N GLN A 257 12.22 16.06 18.41
CA GLN A 257 13.53 16.50 17.92
C GLN A 257 13.61 16.52 16.38
N VAL A 258 12.64 15.89 15.68
CA VAL A 258 12.60 15.84 14.22
C VAL A 258 11.81 17.03 13.69
N LYS A 259 12.38 17.73 12.72
CA LYS A 259 11.78 18.92 12.09
C LYS A 259 11.85 18.84 10.58
N VAL A 260 10.86 19.43 9.91
CA VAL A 260 10.89 19.63 8.47
C VAL A 260 12.11 20.46 8.09
N GLY A 261 12.80 20.03 7.02
CA GLY A 261 14.03 20.65 6.51
C GLY A 261 15.33 20.01 7.04
N GLN A 262 15.26 19.10 8.00
CA GLN A 262 16.46 18.40 8.48
C GLN A 262 17.01 17.45 7.41
N THR A 263 18.34 17.33 7.38
CA THR A 263 19.06 16.39 6.53
C THR A 263 19.15 15.03 7.20
N ILE A 264 18.97 13.99 6.41
CA ILE A 264 19.09 12.59 6.77
C ILE A 264 20.15 11.96 5.88
N HIS A 265 21.13 11.31 6.49
CA HIS A 265 22.02 10.39 5.78
C HIS A 265 21.46 8.98 5.90
N PHE A 266 21.37 8.26 4.82
CA PHE A 266 20.88 6.89 4.85
C PHE A 266 21.66 5.95 3.96
N THR A 267 21.67 4.69 4.32
CA THR A 267 22.25 3.58 3.55
C THR A 267 21.19 2.52 3.29
N LEU A 268 21.33 1.81 2.20
CA LEU A 268 20.50 0.64 1.92
C LEU A 268 20.96 -0.52 2.81
N THR A 269 20.01 -1.28 3.37
CA THR A 269 20.34 -2.44 4.21
C THR A 269 21.13 -3.52 3.44
N ASN A 270 20.89 -3.65 2.13
CA ASN A 270 21.59 -4.59 1.26
C ASN A 270 22.89 -4.03 0.64
N ASN A 271 23.15 -2.72 0.77
CA ASN A 271 24.39 -2.08 0.31
C ASN A 271 24.78 -0.94 1.26
N PRO A 272 25.37 -1.24 2.41
CA PRO A 272 25.71 -0.25 3.44
C PRO A 272 26.89 0.66 3.07
N THR A 273 27.58 0.40 1.97
CA THR A 273 28.72 1.21 1.50
C THR A 273 28.30 2.42 0.67
N ALA A 274 27.09 2.39 0.11
CA ALA A 274 26.54 3.53 -0.65
C ALA A 274 25.74 4.43 0.27
N GLU A 275 26.19 5.67 0.44
CA GLU A 275 25.52 6.69 1.23
C GLU A 275 24.66 7.58 0.35
N TYR A 276 23.48 7.94 0.85
CA TYR A 276 22.51 8.78 0.21
C TYR A 276 22.02 9.85 1.19
N ASP A 277 21.60 10.96 0.63
CA ASP A 277 21.03 12.07 1.40
C ASP A 277 19.54 12.22 1.11
N ALA A 278 18.81 12.59 2.16
CA ALA A 278 17.42 12.96 2.06
C ALA A 278 17.11 14.18 2.94
N THR A 279 16.02 14.86 2.66
CA THR A 279 15.53 15.99 3.45
C THR A 279 14.12 15.73 3.91
N VAL A 280 13.84 15.91 5.19
CA VAL A 280 12.51 15.80 5.77
C VAL A 280 11.60 16.84 5.14
N PHE A 281 10.48 16.42 4.53
CA PHE A 281 9.49 17.35 3.97
C PHE A 281 8.13 17.27 4.67
N SER A 282 7.83 16.15 5.35
CA SER A 282 6.58 16.00 6.10
C SER A 282 6.76 15.00 7.23
N ILE A 283 5.99 15.18 8.29
CA ILE A 283 5.91 14.27 9.45
C ILE A 283 4.49 13.76 9.51
N GLY A 284 4.33 12.45 9.62
CA GLY A 284 3.03 11.78 9.75
C GLY A 284 2.28 12.25 11.01
N SER A 285 0.97 12.16 10.95
CA SER A 285 0.08 12.56 12.07
C SER A 285 -0.54 11.38 12.80
N SER A 286 -0.15 10.15 12.45
CA SER A 286 -0.67 8.92 13.06
C SER A 286 0.46 7.91 13.24
N PHE A 287 0.29 7.04 14.23
CA PHE A 287 1.18 5.91 14.43
C PHE A 287 0.99 4.88 13.31
N GLU A 288 2.08 4.33 12.81
CA GLU A 288 2.04 3.19 11.90
C GLU A 288 2.09 1.89 12.70
N ASN A 289 1.01 1.11 12.59
CA ASN A 289 0.87 -0.21 13.19
C ASN A 289 1.11 -0.27 14.73
N GLU A 290 1.39 -1.45 15.24
CA GLU A 290 1.65 -1.70 16.67
C GLU A 290 3.05 -1.21 17.14
N SER A 291 3.89 -0.71 16.24
CA SER A 291 5.30 -0.36 16.51
C SER A 291 5.51 0.95 17.28
N LYS A 292 4.46 1.74 17.50
CA LYS A 292 4.53 3.10 18.11
C LYS A 292 5.54 4.03 17.42
N THR A 293 5.70 3.86 16.12
CA THR A 293 6.50 4.73 15.28
C THR A 293 5.62 5.62 14.42
N ILE A 294 6.14 6.76 14.03
CA ILE A 294 5.51 7.71 13.12
C ILE A 294 6.36 7.78 11.86
N ALA A 295 5.71 7.74 10.70
CA ALA A 295 6.40 7.89 9.43
C ALA A 295 6.84 9.34 9.24
N VAL A 296 8.14 9.53 9.01
CA VAL A 296 8.73 10.79 8.60
C VAL A 296 9.08 10.70 7.13
N HIS A 297 8.38 11.48 6.31
CA HIS A 297 8.56 11.46 4.86
C HIS A 297 9.73 12.36 4.45
N CYS A 298 10.68 11.78 3.73
CA CYS A 298 11.91 12.45 3.34
C CYS A 298 12.10 12.38 1.83
N ARG A 299 12.43 13.51 1.22
CA ARG A 299 12.76 13.59 -0.20
C ARG A 299 14.20 13.16 -0.41
N VAL A 300 14.42 12.12 -1.19
CA VAL A 300 15.76 11.68 -1.57
C VAL A 300 16.38 12.72 -2.49
N ASN A 301 17.59 13.16 -2.15
CA ASN A 301 18.36 14.14 -2.92
C ASN A 301 19.29 13.44 -3.91
N GLY A 302 19.61 14.10 -5.02
CA GLY A 302 20.57 13.59 -6.00
C GLY A 302 20.06 12.44 -6.88
N ASN A 303 20.97 11.55 -7.26
CA ASN A 303 20.67 10.46 -8.18
C ASN A 303 19.93 9.32 -7.50
N LYS A 304 18.78 8.95 -8.04
CA LYS A 304 17.92 7.85 -7.58
C LYS A 304 18.09 6.55 -8.37
N SER A 305 19.12 6.49 -9.24
CA SER A 305 19.37 5.29 -10.05
C SER A 305 19.68 4.09 -9.17
N GLY A 306 18.99 2.97 -9.41
CA GLY A 306 19.13 1.76 -8.60
C GLY A 306 18.32 1.73 -7.31
N LEU A 307 17.63 2.83 -6.95
CA LEU A 307 16.67 2.85 -5.86
C LEU A 307 15.31 2.35 -6.34
N ILE A 308 14.72 1.40 -5.62
CA ILE A 308 13.48 0.74 -5.99
C ILE A 308 12.49 0.81 -4.81
N ASP A 309 11.20 0.92 -5.13
CA ASP A 309 10.11 0.83 -4.17
C ASP A 309 10.23 -0.40 -3.27
N GLY A 310 10.07 -0.23 -1.96
CA GLY A 310 10.16 -1.30 -0.97
C GLY A 310 11.55 -1.62 -0.43
N MET A 311 12.62 -0.97 -0.90
CA MET A 311 13.96 -1.18 -0.34
C MET A 311 14.04 -0.69 1.11
N ASN A 312 14.58 -1.54 2.00
CA ASN A 312 14.83 -1.19 3.39
C ASN A 312 16.10 -0.36 3.53
N ILE A 313 16.03 0.63 4.42
CA ILE A 313 17.13 1.54 4.71
C ILE A 313 17.39 1.67 6.22
N THR A 314 18.59 2.12 6.54
CA THR A 314 18.93 2.67 7.85
C THR A 314 19.30 4.13 7.67
N GLY A 315 18.60 5.01 8.35
CA GLY A 315 18.80 6.46 8.28
C GLY A 315 19.35 7.03 9.59
N ILE A 316 20.12 8.07 9.48
CA ILE A 316 20.64 8.88 10.58
C ILE A 316 20.13 10.30 10.39
N VAL A 317 19.23 10.71 11.29
CA VAL A 317 18.72 12.09 11.35
C VAL A 317 19.73 12.94 12.08
N ILE A 318 20.21 14.00 11.46
CA ILE A 318 21.11 14.97 12.07
C ILE A 318 20.27 15.95 12.90
N LEU A 319 20.52 15.99 14.19
CA LEU A 319 19.93 16.98 15.10
C LEU A 319 20.86 18.20 15.21
N SER A 320 20.43 19.17 15.99
CA SER A 320 21.28 20.33 16.33
C SER A 320 22.50 19.90 17.15
N ASN A 321 23.58 20.63 16.98
CA ASN A 321 24.74 20.48 17.84
C ASN A 321 24.37 20.76 19.31
N VAL A 322 24.82 19.88 20.20
CA VAL A 322 24.65 20.01 21.65
C VAL A 322 26.03 20.11 22.26
N THR A 323 26.27 21.22 22.99
CA THR A 323 27.49 21.37 23.79
C THR A 323 27.32 20.53 25.06
N THR A 324 28.13 19.50 25.21
CA THR A 324 28.10 18.58 26.35
C THR A 324 29.46 18.41 26.96
N PRO A 325 29.56 18.21 28.31
CA PRO A 325 30.80 17.78 28.92
C PRO A 325 31.29 16.47 28.34
N ALA A 326 32.51 16.43 27.88
CA ALA A 326 33.11 15.25 27.27
C ALA A 326 34.46 14.94 27.89
N VAL A 327 34.75 13.65 28.03
CA VAL A 327 36.06 13.14 28.42
C VAL A 327 36.56 12.20 27.32
N PRO A 328 37.91 12.10 27.14
CA PRO A 328 38.44 11.15 26.19
C PRO A 328 38.08 9.70 26.53
N ASN A 329 37.89 8.84 25.54
CA ASN A 329 37.44 7.48 25.77
C ASN A 329 38.42 6.61 26.58
N TYR A 330 39.72 7.01 26.66
CA TYR A 330 40.72 6.37 27.50
C TYR A 330 40.72 6.82 28.97
N ALA A 331 39.84 7.76 29.31
CA ALA A 331 39.67 8.29 30.68
C ALA A 331 38.58 7.57 31.47
N ILE A 332 37.93 6.55 30.87
CA ILE A 332 36.85 5.78 31.48
C ILE A 332 37.29 4.35 31.65
#